data_0f48737ecb7ec5df5c23a8d10c508485
#
_entry.id   0f48737ecb7ec5df5c23a8d10c508485
#
_cell.length_a   1.000
_cell.length_b   1.000
_cell.length_c   1.000
_cell.angle_alpha   90.00
_cell.angle_beta   90.00
_cell.angle_gamma   90.00
#
_symmetry.space_group_name_H-M   'P 1'
#
loop_
_entity.id
_entity.type
_entity.pdbx_description
1 polymer ?
#
loop_
_entity_poly.entity_id
_entity_poly.type
_entity_poly.pdbx_seq_one_letter_code
_entity_poly.pdbx_strand_id
1 'polypeptide(L)'
;YIQDAREGRKDYSVHRITLDDAIADGLYRRICYVTNQEWSPAAEKAWRDGLYKNATSKEDADEEYGCVPKKSGGAYLSRVLIEAAMTPERDIPICRYTAPDNFETLSPAMRESMVDEWCETELAPLLAGLNVNSKHAFGEDFARRGDLTVFIPLEITEDLRKREAFRVELRNLTYDQQRQIMLFILARLPRFIG
;
A
#
# COMPACT_ATOMS: atom_id res chain seq x y z
N TYR A 1 -1.57 -10.62 -17.74
CA TYR A 1 -1.40 -9.39 -18.54
C TYR A 1 -0.14 -9.43 -19.40
N ILE A 2 1.08 -9.51 -18.81
CA ILE A 2 2.36 -9.50 -19.56
C ILE A 2 2.43 -10.69 -20.54
N GLN A 3 2.04 -11.88 -20.09
CA GLN A 3 2.05 -13.05 -20.94
C GLN A 3 1.02 -12.94 -22.08
N ASP A 4 -0.17 -12.39 -21.79
CA ASP A 4 -1.20 -12.16 -22.81
C ASP A 4 -0.75 -11.16 -23.88
N ALA A 5 -0.01 -10.11 -23.49
CA ALA A 5 0.56 -9.15 -24.42
C ALA A 5 1.68 -9.78 -25.27
N ARG A 6 2.56 -10.61 -24.66
CA ARG A 6 3.62 -11.34 -25.40
C ARG A 6 3.06 -12.35 -26.40
N GLU A 7 1.91 -12.93 -26.11
CA GLU A 7 1.21 -13.89 -26.96
C GLU A 7 0.25 -13.20 -27.95
N GLY A 8 0.25 -11.86 -28.02
CA GLY A 8 -0.59 -11.09 -28.96
C GLY A 8 -2.07 -11.06 -28.63
N ARG A 9 -2.47 -11.52 -27.41
CA ARG A 9 -3.86 -11.49 -26.94
C ARG A 9 -4.30 -10.13 -26.39
N LYS A 10 -3.36 -9.22 -26.21
CA LYS A 10 -3.58 -7.84 -25.74
C LYS A 10 -2.76 -6.87 -26.56
N ASP A 11 -3.35 -5.75 -26.90
CA ASP A 11 -2.72 -4.68 -27.68
C ASP A 11 -1.85 -3.77 -26.80
N TYR A 12 -0.87 -4.40 -26.10
CA TYR A 12 0.13 -3.71 -25.29
C TYR A 12 1.54 -4.08 -25.75
N SER A 13 2.43 -3.09 -25.87
CA SER A 13 3.85 -3.36 -26.02
C SER A 13 4.46 -3.72 -24.67
N VAL A 14 5.27 -4.78 -24.65
CA VAL A 14 6.00 -5.21 -23.45
C VAL A 14 7.45 -4.75 -23.56
N HIS A 15 7.84 -3.84 -22.69
CA HIS A 15 9.21 -3.39 -22.55
C HIS A 15 9.84 -4.10 -21.34
N ARG A 16 11.06 -4.61 -21.52
CA ARG A 16 11.86 -5.20 -20.44
C ARG A 16 13.19 -4.49 -20.41
N ILE A 17 13.53 -3.92 -19.27
CA ILE A 17 14.82 -3.28 -19.02
C ILE A 17 15.38 -3.92 -17.75
N THR A 18 16.45 -4.68 -17.89
CA THR A 18 17.17 -5.31 -16.78
C THR A 18 18.19 -4.34 -16.18
N LEU A 19 18.73 -4.67 -14.99
CA LEU A 19 19.84 -3.93 -14.43
C LEU A 19 21.05 -3.89 -15.39
N ASP A 20 21.33 -5.00 -16.08
CA ASP A 20 22.44 -5.08 -17.03
C ASP A 20 22.22 -4.18 -18.24
N ASP A 21 21.00 -4.08 -18.76
CA ASP A 21 20.64 -3.13 -19.82
C ASP A 21 20.83 -1.69 -19.33
N ALA A 22 20.34 -1.35 -18.14
CA ALA A 22 20.50 -0.01 -17.57
C ALA A 22 21.98 0.34 -17.32
N ILE A 23 22.81 -0.62 -16.89
CA ILE A 23 24.26 -0.42 -16.71
C ILE A 23 24.92 -0.16 -18.08
N ALA A 24 24.55 -0.93 -19.10
CA ALA A 24 25.06 -0.72 -20.47
C ALA A 24 24.70 0.66 -21.01
N ASP A 25 23.52 1.16 -20.65
CA ASP A 25 23.04 2.52 -20.97
C ASP A 25 23.64 3.62 -20.09
N GLY A 26 24.55 3.28 -19.15
CA GLY A 26 25.31 4.22 -18.35
C GLY A 26 24.75 4.54 -16.98
N LEU A 27 23.87 3.72 -16.43
CA LEU A 27 23.29 3.95 -15.07
C LEU A 27 24.36 4.21 -14.01
N TYR A 28 25.38 3.34 -13.92
CA TYR A 28 26.39 3.49 -12.88
C TYR A 28 27.29 4.73 -13.12
N ARG A 29 27.56 5.09 -14.38
CA ARG A 29 28.25 6.35 -14.70
C ARG A 29 27.46 7.56 -14.21
N ARG A 30 26.14 7.51 -14.38
CA ARG A 30 25.25 8.57 -13.87
C ARG A 30 25.26 8.64 -12.35
N ILE A 31 25.25 7.49 -11.67
CA ILE A 31 25.37 7.42 -10.20
C ILE A 31 26.69 8.05 -9.76
N CYS A 32 27.81 7.66 -10.34
CA CYS A 32 29.13 8.22 -10.04
C CYS A 32 29.15 9.74 -10.23
N TYR A 33 28.56 10.22 -11.32
CA TYR A 33 28.49 11.67 -11.60
C TYR A 33 27.70 12.41 -10.49
N VAL A 34 26.54 11.88 -10.09
CA VAL A 34 25.68 12.54 -9.08
C VAL A 34 26.31 12.45 -7.69
N THR A 35 27.02 11.36 -7.38
CA THR A 35 27.66 11.16 -6.08
C THR A 35 29.11 11.69 -6.02
N ASN A 36 29.57 12.35 -7.09
CA ASN A 36 30.94 12.88 -7.24
C ASN A 36 32.02 11.81 -7.01
N GLN A 37 31.81 10.61 -7.57
CA GLN A 37 32.77 9.51 -7.53
C GLN A 37 33.39 9.28 -8.91
N GLU A 38 34.62 8.76 -8.93
CA GLU A 38 35.23 8.34 -10.19
C GLU A 38 34.63 7.02 -10.69
N TRP A 39 34.21 7.02 -11.94
CA TRP A 39 33.76 5.81 -12.59
C TRP A 39 34.95 4.96 -13.04
N SER A 40 34.85 3.65 -12.84
CA SER A 40 35.73 2.68 -13.50
C SER A 40 34.96 1.38 -13.77
N PRO A 41 35.40 0.59 -14.78
CA PRO A 41 34.76 -0.69 -15.06
C PRO A 41 34.82 -1.67 -13.87
N ALA A 42 35.87 -1.59 -13.08
CA ALA A 42 36.04 -2.42 -11.88
C ALA A 42 35.06 -2.03 -10.77
N ALA A 43 34.87 -0.71 -10.55
CA ALA A 43 33.91 -0.20 -9.60
C ALA A 43 32.47 -0.52 -10.00
N GLU A 44 32.14 -0.38 -11.29
CA GLU A 44 30.82 -0.74 -11.84
C GLU A 44 30.50 -2.22 -11.62
N LYS A 45 31.48 -3.10 -11.94
CA LYS A 45 31.32 -4.53 -11.71
C LYS A 45 31.15 -4.86 -10.22
N ALA A 46 31.97 -4.25 -9.36
CA ALA A 46 31.89 -4.48 -7.91
C ALA A 46 30.55 -3.99 -7.33
N TRP A 47 30.03 -2.87 -7.79
CA TRP A 47 28.73 -2.35 -7.41
C TRP A 47 27.60 -3.29 -7.85
N ARG A 48 27.62 -3.73 -9.10
CA ARG A 48 26.66 -4.71 -9.63
C ARG A 48 26.68 -6.01 -8.85
N ASP A 49 27.87 -6.60 -8.64
CA ASP A 49 28.02 -7.85 -7.92
C ASP A 49 27.56 -7.71 -6.44
N GLY A 50 27.75 -6.52 -5.86
CA GLY A 50 27.26 -6.17 -4.53
C GLY A 50 25.73 -6.18 -4.44
N LEU A 51 25.01 -5.67 -5.43
CA LEU A 51 23.55 -5.71 -5.47
C LEU A 51 23.05 -7.17 -5.45
N TYR A 52 23.59 -8.01 -6.34
CA TYR A 52 23.22 -9.44 -6.38
C TYR A 52 23.57 -10.19 -5.10
N LYS A 53 24.72 -9.88 -4.49
CA LYS A 53 25.15 -10.50 -3.22
C LYS A 53 24.27 -10.14 -2.03
N ASN A 54 23.74 -8.91 -2.03
CA ASN A 54 22.92 -8.38 -0.94
C ASN A 54 21.42 -8.71 -1.11
N ALA A 55 21.02 -9.30 -2.23
CA ALA A 55 19.66 -9.79 -2.40
C ALA A 55 19.36 -10.94 -1.44
N THR A 56 18.12 -11.05 -0.98
CA THR A 56 17.68 -12.05 0.01
C THR A 56 17.82 -13.49 -0.53
N SER A 57 17.59 -13.67 -1.83
CA SER A 57 17.75 -14.93 -2.54
C SER A 57 18.14 -14.67 -4.00
N LYS A 58 18.56 -15.72 -4.70
CA LYS A 58 18.81 -15.63 -6.15
C LYS A 58 17.53 -15.30 -6.91
N GLU A 59 16.40 -15.89 -6.51
CA GLU A 59 15.10 -15.66 -7.11
C GLU A 59 14.65 -14.21 -6.93
N ASP A 60 14.95 -13.59 -5.77
CA ASP A 60 14.68 -12.17 -5.53
C ASP A 60 15.53 -11.29 -6.44
N ALA A 61 16.81 -11.60 -6.58
CA ALA A 61 17.70 -10.88 -7.49
C ALA A 61 17.25 -11.00 -8.96
N ASP A 62 16.85 -12.19 -9.38
CA ASP A 62 16.37 -12.43 -10.75
C ASP A 62 15.06 -11.68 -11.02
N GLU A 63 14.16 -11.56 -10.02
CA GLU A 63 12.92 -10.78 -10.15
C GLU A 63 13.22 -9.29 -10.22
N GLU A 64 14.00 -8.77 -9.29
CA GLU A 64 14.22 -7.32 -9.15
C GLU A 64 15.18 -6.78 -10.21
N TYR A 65 16.28 -7.45 -10.47
CA TYR A 65 17.32 -6.99 -11.38
C TYR A 65 17.23 -7.60 -12.78
N GLY A 66 16.70 -8.81 -12.89
CA GLY A 66 16.57 -9.55 -14.13
C GLY A 66 15.21 -9.42 -14.81
N CYS A 67 14.22 -8.79 -14.16
CA CYS A 67 12.82 -8.77 -14.61
C CYS A 67 12.30 -10.19 -14.93
N VAL A 68 12.69 -11.18 -14.15
CA VAL A 68 12.22 -12.56 -14.27
C VAL A 68 11.16 -12.79 -13.20
N PRO A 69 9.86 -12.86 -13.56
CA PRO A 69 8.82 -13.10 -12.57
C PRO A 69 9.05 -14.40 -11.81
N LYS A 70 8.95 -14.36 -10.50
CA LYS A 70 8.98 -15.59 -9.68
C LYS A 70 7.91 -16.54 -10.16
N LYS A 71 8.28 -17.80 -10.33
CA LYS A 71 7.29 -18.86 -10.46
C LYS A 71 6.56 -18.95 -9.14
N SER A 72 5.24 -18.89 -9.16
CA SER A 72 4.28 -18.72 -8.07
C SER A 72 4.41 -19.61 -6.82
N GLY A 73 5.56 -20.25 -6.59
CA GLY A 73 5.86 -21.04 -5.40
C GLY A 73 6.45 -20.25 -4.22
N GLY A 74 6.76 -18.95 -4.39
CA GLY A 74 7.42 -18.12 -3.38
C GLY A 74 6.54 -17.03 -2.74
N ALA A 75 5.23 -17.04 -2.98
CA ALA A 75 4.36 -16.13 -2.27
C ALA A 75 4.40 -16.45 -0.77
N TYR A 76 4.77 -15.46 0.05
CA TYR A 76 4.78 -15.57 1.51
C TYR A 76 3.44 -16.09 2.06
N LEU A 77 2.34 -15.67 1.42
CA LEU A 77 1.00 -16.20 1.66
C LEU A 77 0.50 -16.87 0.37
N SER A 78 0.33 -18.18 0.41
CA SER A 78 -0.30 -18.88 -0.70
C SER A 78 -1.79 -18.48 -0.81
N ARG A 79 -2.35 -18.53 -2.03
CA ARG A 79 -3.77 -18.26 -2.25
C ARG A 79 -4.68 -19.15 -1.36
N VAL A 80 -4.28 -20.39 -1.16
CA VAL A 80 -5.00 -21.35 -0.29
C VAL A 80 -5.04 -20.86 1.16
N LEU A 81 -3.93 -20.29 1.69
CA LEU A 81 -3.89 -19.74 3.04
C LEU A 81 -4.74 -18.47 3.15
N ILE A 82 -4.74 -17.63 2.12
CA ILE A 82 -5.58 -16.42 2.08
C ILE A 82 -7.05 -16.84 2.06
N GLU A 83 -7.44 -17.74 1.16
CA GLU A 83 -8.83 -18.23 1.04
C GLU A 83 -9.30 -18.93 2.32
N ALA A 84 -8.43 -19.70 2.98
CA ALA A 84 -8.75 -20.34 4.27
C ALA A 84 -8.90 -19.34 5.43
N ALA A 85 -8.26 -18.17 5.33
CA ALA A 85 -8.39 -17.09 6.32
C ALA A 85 -9.59 -16.17 6.04
N MET A 86 -10.15 -16.21 4.83
CA MET A 86 -11.38 -15.50 4.51
C MET A 86 -12.55 -16.15 5.25
N THR A 87 -13.26 -15.35 6.05
CA THR A 87 -14.49 -15.78 6.74
C THR A 87 -15.69 -15.26 5.95
N PRO A 88 -16.29 -16.07 5.04
CA PRO A 88 -17.41 -15.63 4.22
C PRO A 88 -18.68 -15.30 5.02
N GLU A 89 -18.74 -15.70 6.28
CA GLU A 89 -19.89 -15.53 7.16
C GLU A 89 -19.86 -14.21 7.98
N ARG A 90 -18.78 -13.43 7.88
CA ARG A 90 -18.65 -12.18 8.64
C ARG A 90 -18.79 -10.98 7.71
N ASP A 91 -19.95 -10.36 7.75
CA ASP A 91 -20.17 -9.04 7.15
C ASP A 91 -19.37 -8.00 7.94
N ILE A 92 -18.23 -7.58 7.38
CA ILE A 92 -17.43 -6.49 7.94
C ILE A 92 -18.07 -5.18 7.50
N PRO A 93 -18.48 -4.29 8.43
CA PRO A 93 -19.05 -3.00 8.06
C PRO A 93 -18.06 -2.19 7.23
N ILE A 94 -18.51 -1.65 6.11
CA ILE A 94 -17.72 -0.78 5.25
C ILE A 94 -18.36 0.60 5.25
N CYS A 95 -17.67 1.57 5.84
CA CYS A 95 -18.05 2.95 5.88
C CYS A 95 -17.43 3.72 4.71
N ARG A 96 -18.24 4.31 3.84
CA ARG A 96 -17.78 4.95 2.61
C ARG A 96 -18.04 6.43 2.62
N TYR A 97 -17.03 7.20 2.23
CA TYR A 97 -17.17 8.60 1.93
C TYR A 97 -16.60 8.92 0.55
N THR A 98 -17.41 9.49 -0.30
CA THR A 98 -16.97 10.03 -1.59
C THR A 98 -17.24 11.53 -1.60
N ALA A 99 -16.18 12.32 -1.57
CA ALA A 99 -16.34 13.77 -1.67
C ALA A 99 -16.89 14.18 -3.05
N PRO A 100 -17.73 15.22 -3.13
CA PRO A 100 -18.25 15.72 -4.40
C PRO A 100 -17.12 16.25 -5.30
N ASP A 101 -17.34 16.29 -6.61
CA ASP A 101 -16.31 16.67 -7.58
C ASP A 101 -15.77 18.10 -7.35
N ASN A 102 -16.59 18.99 -6.80
CA ASN A 102 -16.18 20.35 -6.48
C ASN A 102 -15.57 20.51 -5.07
N PHE A 103 -15.30 19.42 -4.35
CA PHE A 103 -14.86 19.47 -2.97
C PHE A 103 -13.57 20.27 -2.77
N GLU A 104 -12.61 20.15 -3.67
CA GLU A 104 -11.36 20.91 -3.60
C GLU A 104 -11.55 22.41 -3.75
N THR A 105 -12.64 22.85 -4.37
CA THR A 105 -12.96 24.28 -4.55
C THR A 105 -13.68 24.90 -3.36
N LEU A 106 -14.16 24.08 -2.42
CA LEU A 106 -14.80 24.56 -1.20
C LEU A 106 -13.76 25.17 -0.24
N SER A 107 -14.22 26.09 0.61
CA SER A 107 -13.35 26.64 1.65
C SER A 107 -12.86 25.56 2.61
N PRO A 108 -11.66 25.68 3.22
CA PRO A 108 -11.19 24.73 4.21
C PRO A 108 -12.20 24.44 5.32
N ALA A 109 -12.82 25.47 5.87
CA ALA A 109 -13.83 25.34 6.92
C ALA A 109 -15.07 24.54 6.50
N MET A 110 -15.52 24.68 5.24
CA MET A 110 -16.62 23.88 4.73
C MET A 110 -16.23 22.42 4.58
N ARG A 111 -15.02 22.14 4.07
CA ARG A 111 -14.53 20.77 3.95
C ARG A 111 -14.40 20.10 5.29
N GLU A 112 -13.85 20.78 6.29
CA GLU A 112 -13.75 20.30 7.67
C GLU A 112 -15.12 19.98 8.24
N SER A 113 -16.08 20.91 8.14
CA SER A 113 -17.45 20.73 8.66
C SER A 113 -18.16 19.53 8.02
N MET A 114 -18.03 19.35 6.70
CA MET A 114 -18.65 18.21 6.00
C MET A 114 -18.05 16.87 6.47
N VAL A 115 -16.75 16.83 6.69
CA VAL A 115 -16.07 15.63 7.16
C VAL A 115 -16.39 15.35 8.62
N ASP A 116 -16.45 16.38 9.48
CA ASP A 116 -16.83 16.22 10.88
C ASP A 116 -18.26 15.67 11.02
N GLU A 117 -19.21 16.23 10.27
CA GLU A 117 -20.60 15.74 10.26
C GLU A 117 -20.65 14.25 9.85
N TRP A 118 -19.94 13.87 8.79
CA TRP A 118 -19.88 12.48 8.37
C TRP A 118 -19.21 11.59 9.40
N CYS A 119 -18.11 12.04 10.03
CA CYS A 119 -17.44 11.29 11.06
C CYS A 119 -18.36 11.03 12.28
N GLU A 120 -19.11 12.03 12.70
CA GLU A 120 -20.03 11.89 13.84
C GLU A 120 -21.26 11.02 13.50
N THR A 121 -21.76 11.08 12.24
CA THR A 121 -22.95 10.30 11.84
C THR A 121 -22.63 8.87 11.49
N GLU A 122 -21.52 8.61 10.79
CA GLU A 122 -21.21 7.30 10.22
C GLU A 122 -20.11 6.54 10.96
N LEU A 123 -19.04 7.23 11.40
CA LEU A 123 -17.91 6.58 12.06
C LEU A 123 -18.08 6.45 13.57
N ALA A 124 -18.62 7.46 14.24
CA ALA A 124 -18.76 7.43 15.69
C ALA A 124 -19.56 6.22 16.20
N PRO A 125 -20.68 5.80 15.57
CA PRO A 125 -21.40 4.59 15.97
C PRO A 125 -20.57 3.30 15.86
N LEU A 126 -19.77 3.17 14.79
CA LEU A 126 -18.89 2.01 14.59
C LEU A 126 -17.79 1.97 15.65
N LEU A 127 -17.18 3.12 15.93
CA LEU A 127 -16.15 3.25 16.97
C LEU A 127 -16.70 2.98 18.37
N ALA A 128 -17.92 3.44 18.67
CA ALA A 128 -18.60 3.16 19.93
C ALA A 128 -18.94 1.67 20.12
N GLY A 129 -19.07 0.92 19.04
CA GLY A 129 -19.31 -0.53 19.05
C GLY A 129 -18.05 -1.37 19.29
N LEU A 130 -16.86 -0.78 19.37
CA LEU A 130 -15.62 -1.51 19.56
C LEU A 130 -15.49 -2.06 20.98
N ASN A 131 -14.81 -3.21 21.12
CA ASN A 131 -14.55 -3.81 22.43
C ASN A 131 -13.50 -2.99 23.20
N VAL A 132 -13.94 -2.28 24.24
CA VAL A 132 -13.09 -1.43 25.07
C VAL A 132 -11.99 -2.20 25.83
N ASN A 133 -12.12 -3.51 25.98
CA ASN A 133 -11.15 -4.36 26.67
C ASN A 133 -10.05 -4.87 25.73
N SER A 134 -10.30 -4.90 24.44
CA SER A 134 -9.31 -5.30 23.42
C SER A 134 -8.31 -4.19 23.13
N LYS A 135 -7.10 -4.58 22.73
CA LYS A 135 -6.15 -3.65 22.13
C LYS A 135 -6.52 -3.43 20.67
N HIS A 136 -6.22 -2.25 20.16
CA HIS A 136 -6.48 -1.92 18.77
C HIS A 136 -5.20 -1.43 18.10
N ALA A 137 -5.04 -1.81 16.83
CA ALA A 137 -4.05 -1.26 15.91
C ALA A 137 -4.76 -0.61 14.73
N PHE A 138 -4.02 0.09 13.89
CA PHE A 138 -4.57 0.80 12.74
C PHE A 138 -3.69 0.57 11.52
N GLY A 139 -4.30 0.27 10.40
CA GLY A 139 -3.65 0.17 9.09
C GLY A 139 -4.22 1.22 8.14
N GLU A 140 -3.37 1.75 7.28
CA GLU A 140 -3.75 2.78 6.32
C GLU A 140 -3.07 2.56 4.97
N ASP A 141 -3.80 2.92 3.91
CA ASP A 141 -3.31 3.04 2.56
C ASP A 141 -3.87 4.31 1.94
N PHE A 142 -3.00 5.30 1.70
CA PHE A 142 -3.39 6.60 1.20
C PHE A 142 -3.42 6.67 -0.31
N ALA A 143 -4.52 7.18 -0.85
CA ALA A 143 -4.62 7.57 -2.25
C ALA A 143 -5.20 8.98 -2.39
N ARG A 144 -4.92 9.65 -3.50
CA ARG A 144 -5.45 10.99 -3.76
C ARG A 144 -6.46 11.03 -4.90
N ARG A 145 -6.12 10.46 -6.05
CA ARG A 145 -6.95 10.47 -7.25
C ARG A 145 -6.91 9.11 -7.93
N GLY A 146 -8.08 8.62 -8.29
CA GLY A 146 -8.22 7.37 -9.04
C GLY A 146 -8.28 6.11 -8.20
N ASP A 147 -7.61 6.09 -7.04
CA ASP A 147 -7.61 4.96 -6.11
C ASP A 147 -8.38 5.28 -4.83
N LEU A 148 -8.64 4.25 -4.02
CA LEU A 148 -9.26 4.36 -2.71
C LEU A 148 -8.19 4.61 -1.65
N THR A 149 -8.44 5.59 -0.77
CA THR A 149 -7.81 5.58 0.56
C THR A 149 -8.58 4.61 1.44
N VAL A 150 -7.87 3.74 2.11
CA VAL A 150 -8.45 2.72 2.98
C VAL A 150 -7.87 2.82 4.39
N PHE A 151 -8.75 2.86 5.39
CA PHE A 151 -8.38 2.79 6.80
C PHE A 151 -9.00 1.54 7.42
N ILE A 152 -8.19 0.80 8.16
CA ILE A 152 -8.58 -0.47 8.77
C ILE A 152 -8.24 -0.47 10.26
N PRO A 153 -9.20 -0.18 11.14
CA PRO A 153 -9.06 -0.47 12.56
C PRO A 153 -9.05 -1.98 12.79
N LEU A 154 -8.02 -2.45 13.49
CA LEU A 154 -7.81 -3.84 13.82
C LEU A 154 -7.99 -4.07 15.32
N GLU A 155 -8.89 -4.95 15.71
CA GLU A 155 -8.98 -5.49 17.05
C GLU A 155 -7.93 -6.59 17.24
N ILE A 156 -7.19 -6.54 18.34
CA ILE A 156 -6.26 -7.59 18.76
C ILE A 156 -6.90 -8.33 19.92
N THR A 157 -7.34 -9.54 19.67
CA THR A 157 -8.00 -10.40 20.64
C THR A 157 -7.00 -10.98 21.67
N GLU A 158 -7.50 -11.57 22.76
CA GLU A 158 -6.65 -12.15 23.82
C GLU A 158 -5.72 -13.27 23.30
N ASP A 159 -6.16 -14.02 22.28
CA ASP A 159 -5.37 -15.04 21.58
C ASP A 159 -4.46 -14.46 20.48
N LEU A 160 -4.23 -13.14 20.51
CA LEU A 160 -3.38 -12.38 19.59
C LEU A 160 -3.82 -12.41 18.12
N ARG A 161 -5.02 -12.85 17.83
CA ARG A 161 -5.59 -12.72 16.49
C ARG A 161 -5.92 -11.27 16.20
N LYS A 162 -5.63 -10.86 14.98
CA LYS A 162 -5.97 -9.54 14.46
C LYS A 162 -7.23 -9.67 13.63
N ARG A 163 -8.25 -8.91 13.98
CA ARG A 163 -9.54 -8.91 13.30
C ARG A 163 -9.84 -7.51 12.78
N GLU A 164 -10.22 -7.41 11.53
CA GLU A 164 -10.77 -6.18 10.99
C GLU A 164 -12.10 -5.89 11.70
N ALA A 165 -12.19 -4.74 12.36
CA ALA A 165 -13.39 -4.33 13.06
C ALA A 165 -14.42 -3.72 12.10
N PHE A 166 -13.96 -2.81 11.27
CA PHE A 166 -14.69 -2.22 10.14
C PHE A 166 -13.67 -1.63 9.16
N ARG A 167 -14.11 -1.25 7.99
CA ARG A 167 -13.28 -0.61 6.96
C ARG A 167 -13.82 0.75 6.61
N VAL A 168 -12.94 1.70 6.40
CA VAL A 168 -13.27 3.01 5.84
C VAL A 168 -12.68 3.12 4.45
N GLU A 169 -13.51 3.43 3.47
CA GLU A 169 -13.13 3.63 2.07
C GLU A 169 -13.44 5.07 1.67
N LEU A 170 -12.41 5.82 1.28
CA LEU A 170 -12.50 7.24 0.97
C LEU A 170 -12.15 7.51 -0.48
N ARG A 171 -12.89 8.43 -1.14
CA ARG A 171 -12.62 8.90 -2.51
C ARG A 171 -12.66 10.41 -2.60
N ASN A 172 -11.83 10.97 -3.49
CA ASN A 172 -11.81 12.39 -3.86
C ASN A 172 -11.53 13.33 -2.68
N LEU A 173 -10.91 12.86 -1.61
CA LEU A 173 -10.53 13.66 -0.45
C LEU A 173 -9.10 14.19 -0.57
N THR A 174 -8.88 15.40 -0.07
CA THR A 174 -7.52 15.91 0.10
C THR A 174 -6.84 15.23 1.29
N TYR A 175 -5.53 15.25 1.36
CA TYR A 175 -4.78 14.65 2.47
C TYR A 175 -5.13 15.27 3.83
N ASP A 176 -5.49 16.55 3.89
CA ASP A 176 -5.90 17.21 5.13
C ASP A 176 -7.17 16.58 5.70
N GLN A 177 -8.17 16.30 4.85
CA GLN A 177 -9.40 15.66 5.28
C GLN A 177 -9.22 14.16 5.56
N GLN A 178 -8.35 13.48 4.81
CA GLN A 178 -7.98 12.10 5.14
C GLN A 178 -7.31 12.04 6.51
N ARG A 179 -6.38 12.96 6.79
CA ARG A 179 -5.75 13.11 8.11
C ARG A 179 -6.76 13.44 9.21
N GLN A 180 -7.75 14.30 8.95
CA GLN A 180 -8.83 14.61 9.88
C GLN A 180 -9.60 13.36 10.28
N ILE A 181 -10.02 12.54 9.31
CA ILE A 181 -10.72 11.27 9.54
C ILE A 181 -9.82 10.28 10.30
N MET A 182 -8.57 10.14 9.91
CA MET A 182 -7.60 9.31 10.60
C MET A 182 -7.49 9.69 12.07
N LEU A 183 -7.30 10.98 12.37
CA LEU A 183 -7.19 11.46 13.74
C LEU A 183 -8.49 11.27 14.54
N PHE A 184 -9.65 11.42 13.90
CA PHE A 184 -10.94 11.12 14.50
C PHE A 184 -11.04 9.66 14.96
N ILE A 185 -10.59 8.73 14.11
CA ILE A 185 -10.55 7.29 14.42
C ILE A 185 -9.56 7.03 15.56
N LEU A 186 -8.30 7.47 15.41
CA LEU A 186 -7.24 7.20 16.38
C LEU A 186 -7.55 7.72 17.77
N ALA A 187 -8.20 8.89 17.88
CA ALA A 187 -8.61 9.46 19.17
C ALA A 187 -9.69 8.63 19.89
N ARG A 188 -10.40 7.76 19.16
CA ARG A 188 -11.52 6.97 19.69
C ARG A 188 -11.24 5.46 19.74
N LEU A 189 -10.09 5.00 19.22
CA LEU A 189 -9.71 3.60 19.31
C LEU A 189 -9.38 3.20 20.74
N PRO A 190 -10.12 2.25 21.34
CA PRO A 190 -9.83 1.80 22.70
C PRO A 190 -8.46 1.14 22.76
N ARG A 191 -7.65 1.47 23.80
CA ARG A 191 -6.35 0.85 24.05
C ARG A 191 -5.47 0.75 22.79
N PHE A 192 -5.46 1.83 22.00
CA PHE A 192 -4.66 1.92 20.77
C PHE A 192 -3.17 1.68 21.05
N ILE A 193 -2.54 0.86 20.19
CA ILE A 193 -1.12 0.57 20.21
C ILE A 193 -0.53 0.96 18.84
N GLY A 194 0.24 2.02 18.80
CA GLY A 194 0.88 2.56 17.62
C GLY A 194 2.02 3.48 17.98
#